data_785d5965ce17b442a69802f2868f9137
#
_entry.id   785d5965ce17b442a69802f2868f9137
#
_cell.length_a   1.000
_cell.length_b   1.000
_cell.length_c   1.000
_cell.angle_alpha   90.00
_cell.angle_beta   90.00
_cell.angle_gamma   90.00
#
_symmetry.space_group_name_H-M   'P 1'
#
loop_
_entity.id
_entity.type
_entity.pdbx_description
1 polymer ?
#
loop_
_entity_poly.entity_id
_entity_poly.type
_entity_poly.pdbx_seq_one_letter_code
_entity_poly.pdbx_strand_id
1 'polypeptide(L)'
;MRAVGVGGSPRADLRHTIDSLTSQPEFRNAHWGVLIVNPRTGDTLYSKNAGKLFMPASNMKIITSAAALALLGPDYTYKTTFLADGPVGDSLLDGNLLVIGRGDPTISDNMRGLATVVMDSLADSVRAHGIRQVSGALARVGNAFPDSTHGYGWEWDDLGEYYGSGVDELIFNEGMAPTTLRPPPDSVRDSLYSGPAKDPGTGYLNAFNDALTRKQILVEAGVMDSILPTPIKMDTLFTYTSPPMRNILPALMKPSQNQIAEILLKTIGLERGGMGTADSARKIVGQQLLSWGVQPDGFIIRDGSGLSRHDLLTPETIVKVLDKMQADTAFAVFYNAMPIAGVDGTLKDRMKGTPAEGNVRAKTGSISAARSLSGYVTTADGERLIFSILANNWSTPSSAVTGVADQIAAALAAYRTH
;
A
#
# COMPACT_ATOMS: atom_id res chain seq x y z
N MET A 1 33.22 28.24 -44.39
CA MET A 1 32.12 28.58 -43.46
C MET A 1 31.85 27.35 -42.60
N ARG A 2 32.25 27.37 -41.34
CA ARG A 2 31.89 26.32 -40.38
C ARG A 2 30.44 26.60 -39.93
N ALA A 3 29.54 25.62 -40.15
CA ALA A 3 28.21 25.68 -39.60
C ALA A 3 28.34 25.64 -38.07
N VAL A 4 27.98 26.73 -37.39
CA VAL A 4 27.79 26.81 -35.97
C VAL A 4 26.51 26.02 -35.71
N GLY A 5 26.65 24.78 -35.25
CA GLY A 5 25.52 24.02 -34.72
C GLY A 5 25.01 24.77 -33.49
N VAL A 6 23.79 25.27 -33.54
CA VAL A 6 23.06 25.80 -32.39
C VAL A 6 22.69 24.56 -31.54
N GLY A 7 23.62 24.08 -30.73
CA GLY A 7 23.33 23.13 -29.70
C GLY A 7 22.43 23.80 -28.66
N GLY A 8 21.20 23.31 -28.46
CA GLY A 8 20.33 23.73 -27.37
C GLY A 8 21.02 23.49 -26.02
N SER A 9 20.61 24.21 -24.98
CA SER A 9 21.10 23.88 -23.64
C SER A 9 20.55 22.49 -23.23
N PRO A 10 21.26 21.71 -22.42
CA PRO A 10 20.78 20.39 -21.99
C PRO A 10 19.34 20.41 -21.47
N ARG A 11 18.93 21.48 -20.79
CA ARG A 11 17.56 21.70 -20.30
C ARG A 11 16.57 21.94 -21.48
N ALA A 12 16.96 22.62 -22.54
CA ALA A 12 16.11 22.83 -23.71
C ALA A 12 15.88 21.50 -24.45
N ASP A 13 16.92 20.67 -24.57
CA ASP A 13 16.86 19.36 -25.21
C ASP A 13 15.98 18.39 -24.41
N LEU A 14 16.08 18.37 -23.07
CA LEU A 14 15.21 17.60 -22.20
C LEU A 14 13.74 18.01 -22.36
N ARG A 15 13.47 19.32 -22.36
CA ARG A 15 12.11 19.85 -22.56
C ARG A 15 11.55 19.45 -23.93
N HIS A 16 12.32 19.61 -24.98
CA HIS A 16 11.93 19.21 -26.34
C HIS A 16 11.61 17.71 -26.41
N THR A 17 12.44 16.88 -25.77
CA THR A 17 12.20 15.42 -25.68
C THR A 17 10.87 15.11 -25.02
N ILE A 18 10.58 15.68 -23.84
CA ILE A 18 9.34 15.43 -23.12
C ILE A 18 8.13 15.94 -23.89
N ASP A 19 8.22 17.14 -24.49
CA ASP A 19 7.15 17.70 -25.32
C ASP A 19 6.87 16.82 -26.54
N SER A 20 7.92 16.37 -27.24
CA SER A 20 7.79 15.45 -28.37
C SER A 20 7.09 14.15 -27.99
N LEU A 21 7.49 13.52 -26.87
CA LEU A 21 6.91 12.27 -26.40
C LEU A 21 5.43 12.42 -26.01
N THR A 22 5.07 13.49 -25.31
CA THR A 22 3.70 13.70 -24.79
C THR A 22 2.75 14.34 -25.79
N SER A 23 3.24 14.80 -26.97
CA SER A 23 2.45 15.46 -27.99
C SER A 23 2.32 14.65 -29.31
N GLN A 24 2.70 13.35 -29.27
CA GLN A 24 2.50 12.47 -30.42
C GLN A 24 1.01 12.39 -30.78
N PRO A 25 0.65 12.27 -32.07
CA PRO A 25 -0.74 12.30 -32.53
C PRO A 25 -1.65 11.27 -31.83
N GLU A 26 -1.10 10.14 -31.46
CA GLU A 26 -1.80 9.06 -30.73
C GLU A 26 -2.21 9.45 -29.31
N PHE A 27 -1.54 10.45 -28.70
CA PHE A 27 -1.87 10.97 -27.38
C PHE A 27 -2.70 12.26 -27.41
N ARG A 28 -3.31 12.59 -28.55
CA ARG A 28 -4.12 13.81 -28.70
C ARG A 28 -5.19 13.99 -27.63
N ASN A 29 -5.76 12.89 -27.15
CA ASN A 29 -6.79 12.89 -26.12
C ASN A 29 -6.24 12.69 -24.70
N ALA A 30 -4.94 12.36 -24.56
CA ALA A 30 -4.34 12.10 -23.27
C ALA A 30 -4.09 13.40 -22.49
N HIS A 31 -4.45 13.39 -21.24
CA HIS A 31 -4.15 14.46 -20.29
C HIS A 31 -2.83 14.12 -19.58
N TRP A 32 -1.77 14.87 -19.87
CA TRP A 32 -0.47 14.71 -19.25
C TRP A 32 -0.25 15.76 -18.17
N GLY A 33 0.11 15.31 -16.96
CA GLY A 33 0.63 16.12 -15.87
C GLY A 33 2.07 15.70 -15.59
N VAL A 34 3.03 16.59 -15.78
CA VAL A 34 4.45 16.29 -15.58
C VAL A 34 5.11 17.42 -14.81
N LEU A 35 5.81 17.07 -13.73
CA LEU A 35 6.65 18.00 -12.98
C LEU A 35 7.99 17.33 -12.65
N ILE A 36 9.08 18.03 -12.96
CA ILE A 36 10.45 17.60 -12.72
C ILE A 36 11.19 18.73 -12.03
N VAL A 37 11.74 18.45 -10.84
CA VAL A 37 12.46 19.45 -10.06
C VAL A 37 13.83 18.93 -9.61
N ASN A 38 14.79 19.84 -9.47
CA ASN A 38 16.02 19.60 -8.72
C ASN A 38 15.80 20.08 -7.28
N PRO A 39 15.64 19.21 -6.29
CA PRO A 39 15.35 19.62 -4.91
C PRO A 39 16.52 20.36 -4.26
N ARG A 40 17.77 20.18 -4.75
CA ARG A 40 18.95 20.84 -4.21
C ARG A 40 18.99 22.32 -4.57
N THR A 41 18.61 22.69 -5.83
CA THR A 41 18.62 24.08 -6.30
C THR A 41 17.24 24.75 -6.21
N GLY A 42 16.17 23.97 -6.09
CA GLY A 42 14.78 24.43 -6.21
C GLY A 42 14.32 24.65 -7.65
N ASP A 43 15.17 24.33 -8.65
CA ASP A 43 14.86 24.56 -10.06
C ASP A 43 13.80 23.61 -10.58
N THR A 44 12.81 24.15 -11.28
CA THR A 44 11.87 23.37 -12.10
C THR A 44 12.47 23.15 -13.47
N LEU A 45 12.86 21.91 -13.78
CA LEU A 45 13.42 21.56 -15.09
C LEU A 45 12.33 21.47 -16.16
N TYR A 46 11.17 20.88 -15.80
CA TYR A 46 10.02 20.76 -16.69
C TYR A 46 8.71 20.84 -15.90
N SER A 47 7.70 21.48 -16.48
CA SER A 47 6.36 21.60 -15.92
C SER A 47 5.30 21.61 -17.01
N LYS A 48 4.35 20.66 -16.94
CA LYS A 48 3.17 20.58 -17.81
C LYS A 48 1.97 20.19 -16.97
N ASN A 49 0.97 21.05 -16.89
CA ASN A 49 -0.23 20.83 -16.08
C ASN A 49 0.06 20.43 -14.60
N ALA A 50 1.17 20.93 -14.04
CA ALA A 50 1.66 20.49 -12.73
C ALA A 50 0.68 20.80 -11.58
N GLY A 51 -0.11 21.87 -11.69
CA GLY A 51 -1.17 22.23 -10.72
C GLY A 51 -2.56 21.72 -11.10
N LYS A 52 -2.71 20.81 -12.07
CA LYS A 52 -4.01 20.21 -12.41
C LYS A 52 -4.22 18.89 -11.70
N LEU A 53 -5.47 18.59 -11.37
CA LEU A 53 -5.88 17.36 -10.69
C LEU A 53 -5.96 16.19 -11.68
N PHE A 54 -5.38 15.06 -11.30
CA PHE A 54 -5.37 13.80 -12.02
C PHE A 54 -5.76 12.65 -11.10
N MET A 55 -6.37 11.63 -11.64
CA MET A 55 -6.47 10.32 -10.96
C MET A 55 -5.04 9.76 -10.79
N PRO A 56 -4.55 9.61 -9.57
CA PRO A 56 -3.17 9.21 -9.32
C PRO A 56 -2.96 7.70 -9.44
N ALA A 57 -4.04 6.92 -9.40
CA ALA A 57 -3.98 5.49 -9.19
C ALA A 57 -3.07 5.18 -7.97
N SER A 58 -2.29 4.10 -7.99
CA SER A 58 -1.44 3.71 -6.86
C SER A 58 -0.31 4.70 -6.51
N ASN A 59 -0.18 5.85 -7.19
CA ASN A 59 0.65 6.95 -6.67
C ASN A 59 0.06 7.58 -5.39
N MET A 60 -1.23 7.33 -5.07
CA MET A 60 -1.80 7.65 -3.76
C MET A 60 -0.98 7.00 -2.63
N LYS A 61 -0.42 5.81 -2.84
CA LYS A 61 0.42 5.12 -1.85
C LYS A 61 1.69 5.89 -1.46
N ILE A 62 2.16 6.82 -2.29
CA ILE A 62 3.22 7.78 -1.91
C ILE A 62 2.73 8.63 -0.74
N ILE A 63 1.52 9.18 -0.86
CA ILE A 63 0.90 10.03 0.17
C ILE A 63 0.67 9.22 1.45
N THR A 64 0.02 8.05 1.33
CA THR A 64 -0.31 7.17 2.46
C THR A 64 0.94 6.69 3.20
N SER A 65 1.98 6.26 2.47
CA SER A 65 3.24 5.80 3.07
C SER A 65 4.02 6.93 3.74
N ALA A 66 4.08 8.10 3.10
CA ALA A 66 4.74 9.27 3.67
C ALA A 66 4.03 9.76 4.94
N ALA A 67 2.70 9.85 4.91
CA ALA A 67 1.91 10.22 6.08
C ALA A 67 2.04 9.19 7.22
N ALA A 68 2.03 7.88 6.91
CA ALA A 68 2.22 6.84 7.90
C ALA A 68 3.60 6.94 8.58
N LEU A 69 4.67 7.14 7.82
CA LEU A 69 6.02 7.33 8.40
C LEU A 69 6.10 8.59 9.26
N ALA A 70 5.57 9.70 8.80
CA ALA A 70 5.61 10.97 9.55
C ALA A 70 4.76 10.93 10.84
N LEU A 71 3.62 10.24 10.80
CA LEU A 71 2.66 10.26 11.89
C LEU A 71 2.83 9.08 12.86
N LEU A 72 3.18 7.90 12.38
CA LEU A 72 3.32 6.69 13.21
C LEU A 72 4.79 6.33 13.47
N GLY A 73 5.68 6.68 12.55
CA GLY A 73 7.10 6.37 12.62
C GLY A 73 7.48 5.01 12.01
N PRO A 74 8.78 4.82 11.70
CA PRO A 74 9.27 3.60 11.05
C PRO A 74 9.26 2.36 11.96
N ASP A 75 9.16 2.54 13.27
CA ASP A 75 9.16 1.47 14.28
C ASP A 75 7.77 1.10 14.78
N TYR A 76 6.71 1.72 14.25
CA TYR A 76 5.34 1.38 14.59
C TYR A 76 5.08 -0.10 14.33
N THR A 77 4.42 -0.78 15.29
CA THR A 77 4.03 -2.19 15.22
C THR A 77 2.55 -2.35 15.54
N TYR A 78 1.90 -3.29 14.87
CA TYR A 78 0.54 -3.70 15.19
C TYR A 78 0.52 -4.71 16.34
N LYS A 79 -0.59 -4.73 17.09
CA LYS A 79 -0.81 -5.67 18.16
C LYS A 79 -2.14 -6.38 17.96
N THR A 80 -2.11 -7.72 17.99
CA THR A 80 -3.30 -8.57 18.03
C THR A 80 -3.33 -9.28 19.36
N THR A 81 -4.37 -9.08 20.16
CA THR A 81 -4.49 -9.59 21.52
C THR A 81 -5.49 -10.72 21.59
N PHE A 82 -5.08 -11.82 22.20
CA PHE A 82 -5.88 -13.02 22.41
C PHE A 82 -6.29 -13.09 23.89
N LEU A 83 -7.58 -13.32 24.14
CA LEU A 83 -8.17 -13.26 25.47
C LEU A 83 -9.09 -14.46 25.73
N ALA A 84 -9.34 -14.72 27.00
CA ALA A 84 -10.33 -15.65 27.48
C ALA A 84 -11.37 -14.88 28.30
N ASP A 85 -12.66 -15.18 28.12
CA ASP A 85 -13.75 -14.60 28.93
C ASP A 85 -14.28 -15.58 30.03
N GLY A 86 -13.58 -16.70 30.20
CA GLY A 86 -13.86 -17.71 31.22
C GLY A 86 -12.59 -18.32 31.78
N PRO A 87 -12.73 -19.18 32.83
CA PRO A 87 -11.58 -19.80 33.47
C PRO A 87 -10.92 -20.87 32.57
N VAL A 88 -9.60 -21.03 32.74
CA VAL A 88 -8.83 -22.11 32.12
C VAL A 88 -8.47 -23.12 33.20
N GLY A 89 -8.89 -24.38 33.03
CA GLY A 89 -8.58 -25.47 33.93
C GLY A 89 -8.71 -26.84 33.26
N ASP A 90 -7.90 -27.81 33.61
CA ASP A 90 -7.90 -29.19 33.03
C ASP A 90 -7.84 -29.19 31.49
N SER A 91 -7.08 -28.27 30.90
CA SER A 91 -6.94 -28.05 29.45
C SER A 91 -8.20 -27.50 28.75
N LEU A 92 -9.22 -27.11 29.48
CA LEU A 92 -10.45 -26.50 28.98
C LEU A 92 -10.45 -24.99 29.29
N LEU A 93 -10.74 -24.19 28.31
CA LEU A 93 -11.23 -22.82 28.45
C LEU A 93 -12.77 -22.91 28.54
N ASP A 94 -13.32 -22.72 29.74
CA ASP A 94 -14.78 -22.69 29.94
C ASP A 94 -15.32 -21.29 29.64
N GLY A 95 -15.42 -20.99 28.35
CA GLY A 95 -15.78 -19.70 27.81
C GLY A 95 -15.34 -19.56 26.34
N ASN A 96 -15.29 -18.32 25.86
CA ASN A 96 -14.90 -18.00 24.50
C ASN A 96 -13.40 -17.66 24.39
N LEU A 97 -12.79 -18.03 23.27
CA LEU A 97 -11.50 -17.53 22.83
C LEU A 97 -11.72 -16.26 21.98
N LEU A 98 -11.27 -15.13 22.50
CA LEU A 98 -11.56 -13.83 21.92
C LEU A 98 -10.31 -13.21 21.28
N VAL A 99 -10.49 -12.47 20.18
CA VAL A 99 -9.41 -11.80 19.46
C VAL A 99 -9.73 -10.32 19.30
N ILE A 100 -8.79 -9.45 19.71
CA ILE A 100 -8.83 -8.01 19.43
C ILE A 100 -7.80 -7.71 18.35
N GLY A 101 -8.27 -7.27 17.17
CA GLY A 101 -7.45 -6.80 16.07
C GLY A 101 -7.21 -5.30 16.11
N ARG A 102 -6.16 -4.86 15.42
CA ARG A 102 -5.87 -3.45 15.15
C ARG A 102 -5.34 -3.24 13.73
N GLY A 103 -5.65 -4.17 12.82
CA GLY A 103 -5.30 -4.06 11.42
C GLY A 103 -3.88 -4.55 11.09
N ASP A 104 -3.38 -5.62 11.71
CA ASP A 104 -2.07 -6.17 11.34
C ASP A 104 -2.07 -6.76 9.92
N PRO A 105 -1.39 -6.14 8.93
CA PRO A 105 -1.38 -6.64 7.57
C PRO A 105 -0.29 -7.69 7.33
N THR A 106 0.49 -8.05 8.34
CA THR A 106 1.72 -8.83 8.16
C THR A 106 1.51 -10.34 8.12
N ILE A 107 0.30 -10.80 8.42
CA ILE A 107 -0.09 -12.21 8.31
C ILE A 107 -0.44 -12.48 6.84
N SER A 108 0.57 -12.55 6.00
CA SER A 108 0.46 -12.54 4.55
C SER A 108 1.59 -13.40 3.93
N ASP A 109 1.28 -14.09 2.85
CA ASP A 109 2.23 -14.88 2.06
C ASP A 109 3.38 -14.00 1.53
N ASN A 110 3.07 -12.76 1.14
CA ASN A 110 4.06 -11.83 0.64
C ASN A 110 5.09 -11.40 1.69
N MET A 111 4.73 -11.47 2.98
CA MET A 111 5.62 -11.08 4.08
C MET A 111 6.23 -12.24 4.84
N ARG A 112 5.58 -13.42 4.85
CA ARG A 112 5.93 -14.54 5.72
C ARG A 112 6.24 -15.83 4.97
N GLY A 113 6.18 -15.82 3.66
CA GLY A 113 6.27 -17.03 2.83
C GLY A 113 4.94 -17.79 2.77
N LEU A 114 4.38 -18.16 3.92
CA LEU A 114 3.01 -18.67 4.04
C LEU A 114 2.32 -18.05 5.27
N ALA A 115 1.19 -17.40 5.05
CA ALA A 115 0.40 -16.77 6.11
C ALA A 115 -0.07 -17.81 7.16
N THR A 116 -0.32 -19.03 6.74
CA THR A 116 -0.72 -20.15 7.61
C THR A 116 0.33 -20.51 8.67
N VAL A 117 1.61 -20.28 8.42
CA VAL A 117 2.69 -20.51 9.41
C VAL A 117 2.53 -19.58 10.62
N VAL A 118 2.11 -18.34 10.40
CA VAL A 118 1.84 -17.41 11.49
C VAL A 118 0.62 -17.88 12.29
N MET A 119 -0.47 -18.28 11.61
CA MET A 119 -1.65 -18.84 12.27
C MET A 119 -1.31 -20.07 13.12
N ASP A 120 -0.47 -20.97 12.62
CA ASP A 120 -0.01 -22.14 13.37
C ASP A 120 0.79 -21.73 14.62
N SER A 121 1.63 -20.70 14.54
CA SER A 121 2.37 -20.16 15.70
C SER A 121 1.43 -19.52 16.74
N LEU A 122 0.38 -18.85 16.31
CA LEU A 122 -0.65 -18.31 17.19
C LEU A 122 -1.41 -19.44 17.91
N ALA A 123 -1.76 -20.52 17.20
CA ALA A 123 -2.40 -21.69 17.78
C ALA A 123 -1.45 -22.42 18.76
N ASP A 124 -0.14 -22.50 18.46
CA ASP A 124 0.86 -23.02 19.42
C ASP A 124 0.92 -22.16 20.69
N SER A 125 0.73 -20.84 20.58
CA SER A 125 0.67 -19.94 21.73
C SER A 125 -0.57 -20.23 22.61
N VAL A 126 -1.75 -20.47 22.00
CA VAL A 126 -2.94 -20.91 22.75
C VAL A 126 -2.66 -22.23 23.50
N ARG A 127 -2.04 -23.18 22.79
CA ARG A 127 -1.65 -24.47 23.37
C ARG A 127 -0.67 -24.33 24.54
N ALA A 128 0.25 -23.39 24.45
CA ALA A 128 1.22 -23.11 25.52
C ALA A 128 0.57 -22.57 26.80
N HIS A 129 -0.59 -21.93 26.69
CA HIS A 129 -1.43 -21.52 27.83
C HIS A 129 -2.26 -22.67 28.40
N GLY A 130 -1.98 -23.91 28.00
CA GLY A 130 -2.63 -25.10 28.53
C GLY A 130 -3.97 -25.44 27.86
N ILE A 131 -4.45 -24.65 26.90
CA ILE A 131 -5.78 -24.83 26.30
C ILE A 131 -5.71 -25.91 25.20
N ARG A 132 -6.61 -26.91 25.29
CA ARG A 132 -6.84 -27.97 24.31
C ARG A 132 -8.27 -27.98 23.79
N GLN A 133 -9.17 -27.34 24.56
CA GLN A 133 -10.59 -27.27 24.26
C GLN A 133 -11.11 -25.90 24.69
N VAL A 134 -12.01 -25.34 23.90
CA VAL A 134 -12.75 -24.11 24.15
C VAL A 134 -14.22 -24.48 24.11
N SER A 135 -14.95 -24.37 25.25
CA SER A 135 -16.37 -24.73 25.33
C SER A 135 -17.26 -23.74 24.55
N GLY A 136 -16.83 -22.51 24.45
CA GLY A 136 -17.50 -21.45 23.69
C GLY A 136 -17.03 -21.35 22.27
N ALA A 137 -17.11 -20.13 21.70
CA ALA A 137 -16.76 -19.79 20.34
C ALA A 137 -15.38 -19.13 20.25
N LEU A 138 -14.80 -19.18 19.04
CA LEU A 138 -13.77 -18.25 18.60
C LEU A 138 -14.45 -17.01 18.02
N ALA A 139 -14.23 -15.84 18.61
CA ALA A 139 -14.90 -14.62 18.24
C ALA A 139 -13.97 -13.41 18.27
N ARG A 140 -14.33 -12.35 17.54
CA ARG A 140 -13.70 -11.04 17.63
C ARG A 140 -14.44 -10.12 18.58
N VAL A 141 -13.71 -9.27 19.29
CA VAL A 141 -14.25 -8.23 20.16
C VAL A 141 -13.59 -6.89 19.84
N GLY A 142 -14.36 -5.82 20.05
CA GLY A 142 -13.95 -4.49 19.63
C GLY A 142 -14.27 -4.26 18.16
N ASN A 143 -14.07 -3.03 17.71
CA ASN A 143 -14.29 -2.61 16.33
C ASN A 143 -13.34 -1.44 16.05
N ALA A 144 -12.09 -1.77 15.78
CA ALA A 144 -11.06 -0.75 15.53
C ALA A 144 -11.29 -0.01 14.20
N PHE A 145 -11.92 -0.68 13.22
CA PHE A 145 -12.23 -0.13 11.91
C PHE A 145 -13.74 -0.15 11.63
N PRO A 146 -14.52 0.76 12.24
CA PRO A 146 -15.99 0.70 12.26
C PRO A 146 -16.68 1.12 10.97
N ASP A 147 -15.95 1.52 9.93
CA ASP A 147 -16.50 1.92 8.64
C ASP A 147 -16.45 0.77 7.60
N SER A 148 -16.80 1.08 6.35
CA SER A 148 -16.79 0.10 5.26
C SER A 148 -15.45 -0.61 5.13
N THR A 149 -15.49 -1.91 4.87
CA THR A 149 -14.30 -2.72 4.55
C THR A 149 -13.68 -2.35 3.20
N HIS A 150 -14.45 -1.80 2.27
CA HIS A 150 -13.99 -1.36 0.95
C HIS A 150 -13.86 0.16 0.90
N GLY A 151 -12.91 0.65 0.11
CA GLY A 151 -12.70 2.08 -0.11
C GLY A 151 -13.85 2.73 -0.88
N TYR A 152 -14.07 4.02 -0.61
CA TYR A 152 -15.09 4.78 -1.31
C TYR A 152 -14.82 4.87 -2.81
N GLY A 153 -15.81 4.54 -3.63
CA GLY A 153 -15.72 4.67 -5.09
C GLY A 153 -14.91 3.57 -5.77
N TRP A 154 -14.70 2.43 -5.11
CA TRP A 154 -14.23 1.23 -5.79
C TRP A 154 -15.31 0.73 -6.74
N GLU A 155 -14.89 0.30 -7.92
CA GLU A 155 -15.82 -0.18 -8.93
C GLU A 155 -16.28 -1.60 -8.58
N TRP A 156 -17.51 -1.95 -8.92
CA TRP A 156 -18.10 -3.23 -8.51
C TRP A 156 -17.36 -4.44 -9.07
N ASP A 157 -16.70 -4.31 -10.22
CA ASP A 157 -15.89 -5.33 -10.86
C ASP A 157 -14.50 -5.51 -10.20
N ASP A 158 -14.03 -4.51 -9.44
CA ASP A 158 -12.83 -4.64 -8.60
C ASP A 158 -13.05 -5.58 -7.41
N LEU A 159 -14.29 -5.67 -6.88
CA LEU A 159 -14.59 -6.35 -5.61
C LEU A 159 -14.41 -7.87 -5.67
N GLY A 160 -14.42 -8.45 -6.87
CA GLY A 160 -14.14 -9.86 -7.09
C GLY A 160 -12.65 -10.20 -7.22
N GLU A 161 -11.81 -9.19 -7.35
CA GLU A 161 -10.38 -9.34 -7.61
C GLU A 161 -9.56 -9.28 -6.31
N TYR A 162 -8.42 -9.96 -6.28
CA TYR A 162 -7.54 -9.98 -5.10
C TYR A 162 -7.12 -8.57 -4.65
N TYR A 163 -6.94 -7.64 -5.58
CA TYR A 163 -6.56 -6.26 -5.27
C TYR A 163 -7.72 -5.40 -4.76
N GLY A 164 -8.97 -5.88 -4.89
CA GLY A 164 -10.18 -5.25 -4.39
C GLY A 164 -10.74 -5.88 -3.11
N SER A 165 -10.02 -6.82 -2.50
CA SER A 165 -10.41 -7.39 -1.20
C SER A 165 -10.61 -6.32 -0.14
N GLY A 166 -11.63 -6.48 0.70
CA GLY A 166 -11.89 -5.60 1.83
C GLY A 166 -10.82 -5.69 2.93
N VAL A 167 -10.79 -4.68 3.80
CA VAL A 167 -9.91 -4.65 4.98
C VAL A 167 -10.69 -4.46 6.26
N ASP A 168 -10.20 -5.08 7.34
CA ASP A 168 -10.80 -4.99 8.67
C ASP A 168 -9.68 -4.96 9.73
N GLU A 169 -10.04 -4.78 11.02
CA GLU A 169 -9.09 -4.84 12.14
C GLU A 169 -8.43 -6.21 12.31
N LEU A 170 -9.04 -7.27 11.81
CA LEU A 170 -8.44 -8.59 11.61
C LEU A 170 -8.42 -8.89 10.12
N ILE A 171 -7.25 -9.23 9.60
CA ILE A 171 -7.08 -9.56 8.18
C ILE A 171 -6.09 -10.71 8.02
N PHE A 172 -6.41 -11.65 7.16
CA PHE A 172 -5.57 -12.79 6.79
C PHE A 172 -5.25 -12.71 5.29
N ASN A 173 -3.98 -12.85 4.96
CA ASN A 173 -3.47 -12.94 3.60
C ASN A 173 -4.11 -11.95 2.63
N GLU A 174 -4.03 -10.65 3.00
CA GLU A 174 -4.52 -9.55 2.17
C GLU A 174 -6.04 -9.60 1.89
N GLY A 175 -6.81 -10.17 2.83
CA GLY A 175 -8.26 -10.29 2.73
C GLY A 175 -8.74 -11.47 1.89
N MET A 176 -7.86 -12.44 1.60
CA MET A 176 -8.21 -13.66 0.87
C MET A 176 -8.80 -14.72 1.80
N ALA A 177 -9.85 -15.39 1.36
CA ALA A 177 -10.44 -16.51 2.09
C ALA A 177 -9.58 -17.79 1.92
N PRO A 178 -9.24 -18.50 3.00
CA PRO A 178 -8.58 -19.79 2.88
C PRO A 178 -9.51 -20.82 2.22
N THR A 179 -8.94 -21.71 1.39
CA THR A 179 -9.69 -22.85 0.86
C THR A 179 -9.70 -23.96 1.89
N THR A 180 -10.84 -24.62 2.07
CA THR A 180 -10.96 -25.84 2.89
C THR A 180 -10.36 -27.07 2.22
N LEU A 181 -10.07 -26.99 0.94
CA LEU A 181 -9.46 -28.08 0.18
C LEU A 181 -7.95 -28.07 0.40
N ARG A 182 -7.42 -29.15 0.95
CA ARG A 182 -5.97 -29.35 1.03
C ARG A 182 -5.42 -29.45 -0.39
N PRO A 183 -4.61 -28.51 -0.86
CA PRO A 183 -4.07 -28.58 -2.21
C PRO A 183 -3.12 -29.80 -2.32
N PRO A 184 -2.98 -30.39 -3.53
CA PRO A 184 -1.92 -31.35 -3.78
C PRO A 184 -0.54 -30.72 -3.52
N PRO A 185 0.48 -31.50 -3.14
CA PRO A 185 1.79 -30.99 -2.74
C PRO A 185 2.49 -30.05 -3.74
N ASP A 186 2.11 -30.14 -5.02
CA ASP A 186 2.71 -29.38 -6.13
C ASP A 186 1.80 -28.27 -6.68
N SER A 187 0.74 -27.90 -5.94
CA SER A 187 -0.21 -26.92 -6.44
C SER A 187 0.27 -25.48 -6.24
N VAL A 188 0.05 -24.64 -7.26
CA VAL A 188 0.33 -23.22 -7.29
C VAL A 188 -0.44 -22.49 -6.17
N ARG A 189 0.10 -21.39 -5.64
CA ARG A 189 -0.48 -20.52 -4.59
C ARG A 189 -1.98 -20.23 -4.78
N ASP A 190 -2.41 -20.04 -6.02
CA ASP A 190 -3.79 -19.72 -6.39
C ASP A 190 -4.82 -20.79 -5.96
N SER A 191 -4.37 -22.02 -5.67
CA SER A 191 -5.25 -23.09 -5.18
C SER A 191 -5.45 -23.11 -3.67
N LEU A 192 -4.71 -22.28 -2.90
CA LEU A 192 -4.81 -22.17 -1.44
C LEU A 192 -5.94 -21.24 -0.99
N TYR A 193 -6.45 -20.40 -1.89
CA TYR A 193 -7.43 -19.38 -1.56
C TYR A 193 -8.58 -19.38 -2.56
N SER A 194 -9.79 -19.20 -2.04
CA SER A 194 -11.04 -19.23 -2.84
C SER A 194 -11.42 -17.86 -3.42
N GLY A 195 -10.58 -16.85 -3.29
CA GLY A 195 -10.84 -15.46 -3.67
C GLY A 195 -10.97 -14.54 -2.46
N PRO A 196 -11.41 -13.28 -2.64
CA PRO A 196 -11.64 -12.35 -1.55
C PRO A 196 -12.61 -12.89 -0.51
N ALA A 197 -12.28 -12.74 0.76
CA ALA A 197 -13.19 -13.07 1.85
C ALA A 197 -14.38 -12.12 1.84
N LYS A 198 -15.58 -12.64 2.00
CA LYS A 198 -16.81 -11.84 2.10
C LYS A 198 -16.75 -10.86 3.28
N ASP A 199 -16.18 -11.31 4.38
CA ASP A 199 -15.85 -10.51 5.56
C ASP A 199 -14.40 -10.85 5.96
N PRO A 200 -13.46 -9.88 5.91
CA PRO A 200 -12.05 -10.15 6.20
C PRO A 200 -11.79 -10.64 7.63
N GLY A 201 -12.54 -10.10 8.61
CA GLY A 201 -12.42 -10.49 10.01
C GLY A 201 -12.83 -11.95 10.24
N THR A 202 -13.95 -12.36 9.66
CA THR A 202 -14.38 -13.77 9.66
C THR A 202 -13.40 -14.66 8.91
N GLY A 203 -12.84 -14.18 7.79
CA GLY A 203 -11.77 -14.87 7.05
C GLY A 203 -10.55 -15.16 7.92
N TYR A 204 -10.13 -14.17 8.73
CA TYR A 204 -9.05 -14.32 9.70
C TYR A 204 -9.40 -15.38 10.76
N LEU A 205 -10.59 -15.30 11.36
CA LEU A 205 -11.02 -16.24 12.39
C LEU A 205 -11.11 -17.68 11.85
N ASN A 206 -11.59 -17.86 10.63
CA ASN A 206 -11.62 -19.18 9.98
C ASN A 206 -10.21 -19.74 9.77
N ALA A 207 -9.27 -18.93 9.25
CA ALA A 207 -7.88 -19.34 9.08
C ALA A 207 -7.22 -19.71 10.41
N PHE A 208 -7.57 -18.99 11.50
CA PHE A 208 -7.07 -19.28 12.83
C PHE A 208 -7.71 -20.53 13.42
N ASN A 209 -9.02 -20.75 13.23
CA ASN A 209 -9.71 -21.98 13.65
C ASN A 209 -9.14 -23.22 12.95
N ASP A 210 -8.80 -23.12 11.67
CA ASP A 210 -8.12 -24.19 10.95
C ASP A 210 -6.74 -24.50 11.55
N ALA A 211 -6.01 -23.46 11.98
CA ALA A 211 -4.74 -23.63 12.68
C ALA A 211 -4.91 -24.27 14.06
N LEU A 212 -5.92 -23.85 14.83
CA LEU A 212 -6.29 -24.48 16.12
C LEU A 212 -6.58 -25.98 15.92
N THR A 213 -7.36 -26.33 14.89
CA THR A 213 -7.68 -27.71 14.54
C THR A 213 -6.42 -28.52 14.18
N ARG A 214 -5.52 -27.97 13.37
CA ARG A 214 -4.22 -28.61 13.04
C ARG A 214 -3.37 -28.86 14.30
N LYS A 215 -3.48 -27.98 15.29
CA LYS A 215 -2.77 -28.09 16.58
C LYS A 215 -3.56 -28.88 17.63
N GLN A 216 -4.64 -29.57 17.23
CA GLN A 216 -5.49 -30.38 18.11
C GLN A 216 -6.11 -29.56 19.25
N ILE A 217 -6.58 -28.37 18.97
CA ILE A 217 -7.38 -27.53 19.84
C ILE A 217 -8.79 -27.48 19.28
N LEU A 218 -9.77 -27.97 20.03
CA LEU A 218 -11.17 -27.98 19.61
C LEU A 218 -11.87 -26.72 20.09
N VAL A 219 -12.58 -26.05 19.18
CA VAL A 219 -13.52 -24.95 19.50
C VAL A 219 -14.94 -25.47 19.28
N GLU A 220 -15.68 -25.74 20.36
CA GLU A 220 -16.97 -26.49 20.29
C GLU A 220 -18.06 -25.71 19.56
N ALA A 221 -18.19 -24.40 19.84
CA ALA A 221 -19.20 -23.57 19.18
C ALA A 221 -18.72 -23.01 17.82
N GLY A 222 -17.50 -23.35 17.39
CA GLY A 222 -16.93 -22.90 16.12
C GLY A 222 -16.60 -21.40 16.09
N VAL A 223 -16.59 -20.82 14.89
CA VAL A 223 -16.32 -19.40 14.65
C VAL A 223 -17.62 -18.61 14.70
N MET A 224 -17.61 -17.51 15.46
CA MET A 224 -18.73 -16.57 15.51
C MET A 224 -18.53 -15.44 14.51
N ASP A 225 -19.47 -15.28 13.59
CA ASP A 225 -19.45 -14.33 12.47
C ASP A 225 -19.84 -12.89 12.88
N SER A 226 -19.97 -12.60 14.15
CA SER A 226 -20.36 -11.29 14.66
C SER A 226 -19.32 -10.75 15.63
N ILE A 227 -19.21 -9.42 15.68
CA ILE A 227 -18.40 -8.75 16.70
C ILE A 227 -19.14 -8.84 18.02
N LEU A 228 -18.54 -9.46 19.01
CA LEU A 228 -19.11 -9.51 20.35
C LEU A 228 -18.93 -8.17 21.08
N PRO A 229 -19.90 -7.77 21.91
CA PRO A 229 -19.66 -6.73 22.90
C PRO A 229 -18.47 -7.10 23.78
N THR A 230 -17.63 -6.12 24.13
CA THR A 230 -16.50 -6.36 25.02
C THR A 230 -17.00 -6.89 26.37
N PRO A 231 -16.65 -8.12 26.78
CA PRO A 231 -17.05 -8.66 28.07
C PRO A 231 -16.53 -7.82 29.24
N ILE A 232 -17.26 -7.81 30.36
CA ILE A 232 -16.87 -7.07 31.57
C ILE A 232 -15.59 -7.65 32.18
N LYS A 233 -15.40 -8.97 32.04
CA LYS A 233 -14.23 -9.69 32.56
C LYS A 233 -13.59 -10.50 31.44
N MET A 234 -12.33 -10.27 31.23
CA MET A 234 -11.50 -10.97 30.26
C MET A 234 -10.07 -11.07 30.79
N ASP A 235 -9.45 -12.22 30.61
CA ASP A 235 -8.05 -12.43 30.91
C ASP A 235 -7.24 -12.46 29.62
N THR A 236 -6.17 -11.66 29.55
CA THR A 236 -5.26 -11.67 28.40
C THR A 236 -4.42 -12.94 28.45
N LEU A 237 -4.53 -13.76 27.41
CA LEU A 237 -3.67 -14.91 27.23
C LEU A 237 -2.30 -14.46 26.72
N PHE A 238 -2.27 -13.80 25.56
CA PHE A 238 -1.04 -13.25 24.98
C PHE A 238 -1.34 -12.16 23.96
N THR A 239 -0.31 -11.42 23.58
CA THR A 239 -0.36 -10.43 22.49
C THR A 239 0.69 -10.76 21.45
N TYR A 240 0.25 -10.90 20.20
CA TYR A 240 1.13 -10.98 19.04
C TYR A 240 1.50 -9.57 18.58
N THR A 241 2.77 -9.37 18.29
CA THR A 241 3.30 -8.08 17.78
C THR A 241 3.85 -8.28 16.37
N SER A 242 3.42 -7.45 15.44
CA SER A 242 3.87 -7.49 14.06
C SER A 242 5.34 -7.05 13.90
N PRO A 243 5.98 -7.31 12.75
CA PRO A 243 7.14 -6.56 12.32
C PRO A 243 6.86 -5.05 12.29
N PRO A 244 7.90 -4.22 12.43
CA PRO A 244 7.76 -2.77 12.39
C PRO A 244 7.43 -2.25 10.98
N MET A 245 6.88 -1.03 10.91
CA MET A 245 6.48 -0.32 9.67
C MET A 245 7.57 -0.36 8.59
N ARG A 246 8.84 -0.23 8.95
CA ARG A 246 9.96 -0.32 8.01
C ARG A 246 10.00 -1.61 7.20
N ASN A 247 9.47 -2.71 7.74
CA ASN A 247 9.39 -4.01 7.07
C ASN A 247 8.06 -4.16 6.29
N ILE A 248 7.03 -3.40 6.66
CA ILE A 248 5.71 -3.42 6.01
C ILE A 248 5.74 -2.62 4.70
N LEU A 249 6.40 -1.46 4.69
CA LEU A 249 6.40 -0.57 3.54
C LEU A 249 6.94 -1.19 2.24
N PRO A 250 8.00 -2.01 2.23
CA PRO A 250 8.41 -2.71 1.02
C PRO A 250 7.32 -3.65 0.47
N ALA A 251 6.58 -4.34 1.35
CA ALA A 251 5.48 -5.22 0.97
C ALA A 251 4.27 -4.44 0.41
N LEU A 252 4.10 -3.18 0.81
CA LEU A 252 3.12 -2.27 0.26
C LEU A 252 3.56 -1.70 -1.09
N MET A 253 4.76 -1.12 -1.15
CA MET A 253 5.18 -0.25 -2.26
C MET A 253 5.64 -1.03 -3.48
N LYS A 254 6.42 -2.13 -3.29
CA LYS A 254 7.01 -2.89 -4.40
C LYS A 254 5.97 -3.63 -5.23
N PRO A 255 5.07 -4.46 -4.69
CA PRO A 255 4.00 -5.09 -5.44
C PRO A 255 2.79 -4.17 -5.63
N SER A 256 2.77 -3.01 -4.99
CA SER A 256 1.64 -2.06 -5.00
C SER A 256 0.39 -2.59 -4.28
N GLN A 257 0.56 -3.18 -3.11
CA GLN A 257 -0.49 -3.84 -2.33
C GLN A 257 -1.55 -2.84 -1.81
N ASN A 258 -2.82 -3.05 -2.15
CA ASN A 258 -3.89 -2.12 -1.82
C ASN A 258 -4.33 -2.24 -0.35
N GLN A 259 -4.51 -3.45 0.16
CA GLN A 259 -5.02 -3.70 1.51
C GLN A 259 -4.10 -3.11 2.58
N ILE A 260 -2.77 -3.22 2.40
CA ILE A 260 -1.82 -2.60 3.33
C ILE A 260 -2.00 -1.07 3.33
N ALA A 261 -2.24 -0.45 2.17
CA ALA A 261 -2.45 0.99 2.08
C ALA A 261 -3.73 1.44 2.79
N GLU A 262 -4.84 0.69 2.62
CA GLU A 262 -6.10 0.98 3.31
C GLU A 262 -5.96 0.83 4.83
N ILE A 263 -5.30 -0.24 5.27
CA ILE A 263 -5.01 -0.46 6.69
C ILE A 263 -4.18 0.69 7.26
N LEU A 264 -3.11 1.11 6.57
CA LEU A 264 -2.29 2.24 7.02
C LEU A 264 -3.11 3.52 7.14
N LEU A 265 -3.99 3.78 6.17
CA LEU A 265 -4.88 4.95 6.22
C LEU A 265 -5.78 4.86 7.47
N LYS A 266 -6.51 3.75 7.68
CA LYS A 266 -7.38 3.56 8.86
C LYS A 266 -6.59 3.61 10.16
N THR A 267 -5.38 3.06 10.19
CA THR A 267 -4.48 3.10 11.36
C THR A 267 -4.09 4.54 11.73
N ILE A 268 -3.82 5.40 10.75
CA ILE A 268 -3.59 6.83 11.01
C ILE A 268 -4.83 7.45 11.69
N GLY A 269 -6.03 7.13 11.19
CA GLY A 269 -7.28 7.58 11.79
C GLY A 269 -7.44 7.12 13.24
N LEU A 270 -7.12 5.85 13.50
CA LEU A 270 -7.21 5.24 14.83
C LEU A 270 -6.21 5.86 15.81
N GLU A 271 -4.93 5.88 15.44
CA GLU A 271 -3.85 6.27 16.36
C GLU A 271 -3.73 7.78 16.57
N ARG A 272 -4.18 8.59 15.61
CA ARG A 272 -4.07 10.05 15.66
C ARG A 272 -5.41 10.76 15.83
N GLY A 273 -6.52 10.09 15.49
CA GLY A 273 -7.87 10.64 15.58
C GLY A 273 -8.79 9.89 16.55
N GLY A 274 -8.32 8.78 17.14
CA GLY A 274 -9.11 7.94 18.04
C GLY A 274 -10.19 7.11 17.35
N MET A 275 -10.28 7.15 16.01
CA MET A 275 -11.27 6.43 15.23
C MET A 275 -10.66 5.91 13.93
N GLY A 276 -10.64 4.58 13.76
CA GLY A 276 -10.05 3.89 12.62
C GLY A 276 -10.92 3.91 11.37
N THR A 277 -11.37 5.09 10.96
CA THR A 277 -12.18 5.29 9.76
C THR A 277 -11.39 6.02 8.69
N ALA A 278 -11.71 5.75 7.42
CA ALA A 278 -11.14 6.49 6.30
C ALA A 278 -11.43 8.00 6.40
N ASP A 279 -12.59 8.39 6.93
CA ASP A 279 -12.97 9.80 7.08
C ASP A 279 -12.10 10.52 8.13
N SER A 280 -11.86 9.91 9.30
CA SER A 280 -10.93 10.43 10.31
C SER A 280 -9.52 10.55 9.74
N ALA A 281 -9.05 9.51 9.07
CA ALA A 281 -7.71 9.47 8.49
C ALA A 281 -7.50 10.54 7.41
N ARG A 282 -8.46 10.71 6.49
CA ARG A 282 -8.36 11.72 5.41
C ARG A 282 -8.20 13.14 5.96
N LYS A 283 -8.89 13.47 7.05
CA LYS A 283 -8.73 14.78 7.73
C LYS A 283 -7.31 14.96 8.26
N ILE A 284 -6.76 13.94 8.91
CA ILE A 284 -5.42 13.96 9.49
C ILE A 284 -4.34 14.02 8.40
N VAL A 285 -4.46 13.17 7.37
CA VAL A 285 -3.54 13.17 6.23
C VAL A 285 -3.60 14.51 5.49
N GLY A 286 -4.80 15.07 5.28
CA GLY A 286 -4.97 16.40 4.70
C GLY A 286 -4.25 17.48 5.50
N GLN A 287 -4.40 17.50 6.83
CA GLN A 287 -3.67 18.43 7.70
C GLN A 287 -2.15 18.24 7.60
N GLN A 288 -1.68 16.99 7.51
CA GLN A 288 -0.25 16.71 7.33
C GLN A 288 0.26 17.24 5.99
N LEU A 289 -0.49 17.08 4.90
CA LEU A 289 -0.14 17.63 3.58
C LEU A 289 -0.06 19.17 3.61
N LEU A 290 -1.04 19.83 4.23
CA LEU A 290 -1.04 21.27 4.40
C LEU A 290 0.17 21.75 5.22
N SER A 291 0.54 21.02 6.28
CA SER A 291 1.73 21.34 7.09
C SER A 291 3.03 21.21 6.29
N TRP A 292 3.05 20.36 5.27
CA TRP A 292 4.17 20.24 4.34
C TRP A 292 4.19 21.30 3.25
N GLY A 293 3.17 22.16 3.21
CA GLY A 293 3.04 23.25 2.23
C GLY A 293 2.45 22.78 0.89
N VAL A 294 1.70 21.69 0.90
CA VAL A 294 0.84 21.30 -0.23
C VAL A 294 -0.32 22.30 -0.33
N GLN A 295 -0.71 22.67 -1.55
CA GLN A 295 -1.84 23.58 -1.78
C GLN A 295 -3.16 22.87 -1.40
N PRO A 296 -4.11 23.56 -0.74
CA PRO A 296 -5.35 22.95 -0.27
C PRO A 296 -6.26 22.43 -1.38
N ASP A 297 -6.13 22.95 -2.59
CA ASP A 297 -6.84 22.50 -3.80
C ASP A 297 -6.05 21.49 -4.64
N GLY A 298 -4.86 21.07 -4.17
CA GLY A 298 -3.97 20.15 -4.87
C GLY A 298 -4.27 18.68 -4.64
N PHE A 299 -5.25 18.32 -3.81
CA PHE A 299 -5.55 16.93 -3.49
C PHE A 299 -7.01 16.69 -3.11
N ILE A 300 -7.51 15.52 -3.47
CA ILE A 300 -8.76 14.92 -2.96
C ILE A 300 -8.42 13.47 -2.64
N ILE A 301 -8.51 13.09 -1.36
CA ILE A 301 -8.23 11.76 -0.86
C ILE A 301 -9.54 11.07 -0.55
N ARG A 302 -9.74 9.87 -1.09
CA ARG A 302 -10.91 9.02 -0.85
C ARG A 302 -10.52 7.71 -0.20
N ASP A 303 -9.42 7.10 -0.67
CA ASP A 303 -8.85 5.87 -0.12
C ASP A 303 -7.34 5.99 0.10
N GLY A 304 -6.71 4.95 0.61
CA GLY A 304 -5.26 4.91 0.86
C GLY A 304 -4.46 4.32 -0.30
N SER A 305 -5.11 3.56 -1.17
CA SER A 305 -4.46 2.76 -2.21
C SER A 305 -4.41 3.45 -3.58
N GLY A 306 -5.36 4.34 -3.84
CA GLY A 306 -5.58 4.94 -5.15
C GLY A 306 -6.36 4.03 -6.10
N LEU A 307 -7.08 3.03 -5.59
CA LEU A 307 -8.03 2.24 -6.38
C LEU A 307 -9.26 3.07 -6.71
N SER A 308 -9.65 3.96 -5.81
CA SER A 308 -10.73 4.92 -6.01
C SER A 308 -10.45 5.85 -7.20
N ARG A 309 -11.38 5.88 -8.15
CA ARG A 309 -11.33 6.85 -9.27
C ARG A 309 -11.65 8.29 -8.84
N HIS A 310 -12.09 8.46 -7.60
CA HIS A 310 -12.39 9.76 -6.99
C HIS A 310 -11.19 10.36 -6.21
N ASP A 311 -10.07 9.66 -6.16
CA ASP A 311 -8.81 10.25 -5.71
C ASP A 311 -8.27 11.17 -6.78
N LEU A 312 -7.88 12.36 -6.39
CA LEU A 312 -7.28 13.33 -7.30
C LEU A 312 -6.04 13.97 -6.65
N LEU A 313 -4.93 13.99 -7.36
CA LEU A 313 -3.69 14.64 -6.96
C LEU A 313 -3.12 15.48 -8.10
N THR A 314 -2.46 16.57 -7.74
CA THR A 314 -1.62 17.30 -8.70
C THR A 314 -0.20 16.73 -8.72
N PRO A 315 0.54 16.80 -9.84
CA PRO A 315 2.00 16.53 -9.86
C PRO A 315 2.76 17.33 -8.78
N GLU A 316 2.34 18.57 -8.51
CA GLU A 316 2.93 19.42 -7.46
C GLU A 316 2.77 18.81 -6.07
N THR A 317 1.61 18.27 -5.75
CA THR A 317 1.35 17.58 -4.48
C THR A 317 2.30 16.40 -4.30
N ILE A 318 2.43 15.54 -5.33
CA ILE A 318 3.30 14.37 -5.26
C ILE A 318 4.76 14.77 -5.11
N VAL A 319 5.23 15.72 -5.93
CA VAL A 319 6.62 16.22 -5.87
C VAL A 319 6.90 16.86 -4.51
N LYS A 320 5.95 17.62 -3.97
CA LYS A 320 6.10 18.25 -2.65
C LYS A 320 6.23 17.21 -1.52
N VAL A 321 5.45 16.13 -1.56
CA VAL A 321 5.55 15.04 -0.59
C VAL A 321 6.88 14.30 -0.72
N LEU A 322 7.31 14.01 -1.94
CA LEU A 322 8.62 13.38 -2.19
C LEU A 322 9.78 14.27 -1.69
N ASP A 323 9.71 15.58 -1.93
CA ASP A 323 10.70 16.54 -1.44
C ASP A 323 10.75 16.59 0.10
N LYS A 324 9.58 16.61 0.75
CA LYS A 324 9.50 16.57 2.22
C LYS A 324 10.06 15.28 2.80
N MET A 325 9.75 14.14 2.18
CA MET A 325 10.32 12.87 2.61
C MET A 325 11.84 12.80 2.45
N GLN A 326 12.42 13.44 1.44
CA GLN A 326 13.87 13.50 1.28
C GLN A 326 14.58 14.19 2.46
N ALA A 327 13.91 15.10 3.13
CA ALA A 327 14.42 15.79 4.32
C ALA A 327 14.04 15.10 5.64
N ASP A 328 13.24 14.03 5.60
CA ASP A 328 12.77 13.30 6.78
C ASP A 328 13.81 12.27 7.27
N THR A 329 13.86 12.04 8.58
CA THR A 329 14.76 11.03 9.19
C THR A 329 14.42 9.60 8.74
N ALA A 330 13.18 9.33 8.35
CA ALA A 330 12.72 8.05 7.81
C ALA A 330 12.92 7.92 6.28
N PHE A 331 13.60 8.88 5.63
CA PHE A 331 13.79 8.87 4.18
C PHE A 331 14.36 7.55 3.65
N ALA A 332 15.36 6.99 4.31
CA ALA A 332 15.98 5.74 3.88
C ALA A 332 14.95 4.59 3.83
N VAL A 333 14.03 4.52 4.79
CA VAL A 333 12.94 3.53 4.83
C VAL A 333 12.00 3.75 3.66
N PHE A 334 11.56 4.97 3.45
CA PHE A 334 10.66 5.34 2.36
C PHE A 334 11.28 5.08 0.98
N TYR A 335 12.51 5.53 0.76
CA TYR A 335 13.24 5.40 -0.50
C TYR A 335 13.50 3.94 -0.88
N ASN A 336 13.89 3.11 0.10
CA ASN A 336 14.18 1.69 -0.12
C ASN A 336 12.91 0.84 -0.29
N ALA A 337 11.75 1.32 0.15
CA ALA A 337 10.48 0.67 -0.10
C ALA A 337 9.99 0.82 -1.54
N MET A 338 10.47 1.81 -2.30
CA MET A 338 10.04 2.02 -3.68
C MET A 338 10.54 0.93 -4.63
N PRO A 339 9.76 0.57 -5.67
CA PRO A 339 10.23 -0.24 -6.80
C PRO A 339 11.46 0.37 -7.48
N ILE A 340 12.36 -0.49 -7.95
CA ILE A 340 13.60 -0.10 -8.65
C ILE A 340 13.50 -0.54 -10.11
N ALA A 341 13.74 0.39 -11.04
CA ALA A 341 13.70 0.12 -12.47
C ALA A 341 14.63 -1.03 -12.86
N GLY A 342 14.12 -1.99 -13.62
CA GLY A 342 14.85 -3.15 -14.11
C GLY A 342 15.23 -4.19 -13.03
N VAL A 343 14.85 -3.97 -11.74
CA VAL A 343 15.33 -4.80 -10.62
C VAL A 343 14.19 -5.48 -9.87
N ASP A 344 13.21 -4.72 -9.36
CA ASP A 344 12.20 -5.29 -8.47
C ASP A 344 10.82 -4.61 -8.57
N GLY A 345 9.85 -5.22 -7.87
CA GLY A 345 8.49 -4.71 -7.75
C GLY A 345 7.81 -4.54 -9.10
N THR A 346 6.96 -3.53 -9.20
CA THR A 346 6.23 -3.20 -10.46
C THR A 346 7.12 -2.62 -11.56
N LEU A 347 8.39 -2.38 -11.28
CA LEU A 347 9.38 -1.90 -12.26
C LEU A 347 10.40 -2.96 -12.69
N LYS A 348 10.30 -4.21 -12.20
CA LYS A 348 11.30 -5.29 -12.43
C LYS A 348 11.61 -5.54 -13.91
N ASP A 349 10.63 -5.34 -14.79
CA ASP A 349 10.74 -5.59 -16.22
C ASP A 349 10.68 -4.32 -17.06
N ARG A 350 10.75 -3.14 -16.42
CA ARG A 350 10.68 -1.84 -17.08
C ARG A 350 12.04 -1.16 -17.10
N MET A 351 12.30 -0.39 -18.15
CA MET A 351 13.52 0.44 -18.33
C MET A 351 14.84 -0.35 -18.34
N LYS A 352 14.81 -1.68 -18.57
CA LYS A 352 16.02 -2.52 -18.72
C LYS A 352 16.86 -2.05 -19.91
N GLY A 353 18.19 -2.10 -19.77
CA GLY A 353 19.14 -1.67 -20.80
C GLY A 353 19.18 -0.16 -21.00
N THR A 354 18.58 0.64 -20.12
CA THR A 354 18.60 2.11 -20.17
C THR A 354 19.37 2.69 -18.97
N PRO A 355 19.76 3.98 -18.98
CA PRO A 355 20.35 4.65 -17.82
C PRO A 355 19.47 4.67 -16.56
N ALA A 356 18.18 4.38 -16.70
CA ALA A 356 17.25 4.28 -15.58
C ALA A 356 17.36 2.96 -14.80
N GLU A 357 17.88 1.89 -15.40
CA GLU A 357 18.03 0.58 -14.78
C GLU A 357 18.88 0.64 -13.50
N GLY A 358 18.38 0.11 -12.39
CA GLY A 358 19.04 0.18 -11.08
C GLY A 358 19.06 1.57 -10.45
N ASN A 359 18.70 2.62 -11.17
CA ASN A 359 18.79 4.03 -10.79
C ASN A 359 17.43 4.59 -10.35
N VAL A 360 16.42 4.54 -11.23
CA VAL A 360 15.09 5.09 -10.94
C VAL A 360 14.42 4.29 -9.81
N ARG A 361 13.98 5.01 -8.76
CA ARG A 361 13.15 4.48 -7.69
C ARG A 361 11.81 5.21 -7.71
N ALA A 362 10.76 4.52 -8.12
CA ALA A 362 9.49 5.19 -8.37
C ALA A 362 8.30 4.28 -8.09
N LYS A 363 7.21 4.91 -7.64
CA LYS A 363 5.91 4.25 -7.51
C LYS A 363 5.16 4.33 -8.83
N THR A 364 4.67 3.20 -9.29
CA THR A 364 3.76 3.10 -10.42
C THR A 364 2.31 3.30 -9.99
N GLY A 365 1.44 3.68 -10.91
CA GLY A 365 -0.01 3.62 -10.72
C GLY A 365 -0.70 3.18 -12.00
N SER A 366 -1.72 2.33 -11.84
CA SER A 366 -2.47 1.75 -12.94
C SER A 366 -3.89 1.42 -12.52
N ILE A 367 -4.84 2.15 -13.07
CA ILE A 367 -6.27 1.80 -13.12
C ILE A 367 -6.77 2.09 -14.53
N SER A 368 -8.02 1.78 -14.82
CA SER A 368 -8.64 2.11 -16.10
C SER A 368 -8.51 3.60 -16.40
N ALA A 369 -8.01 3.97 -17.58
CA ALA A 369 -7.77 5.34 -18.04
C ALA A 369 -6.85 6.21 -17.14
N ALA A 370 -6.03 5.62 -16.25
CA ALA A 370 -4.99 6.34 -15.52
C ALA A 370 -3.69 5.54 -15.40
N ARG A 371 -2.56 6.20 -15.68
CA ARG A 371 -1.20 5.70 -15.48
C ARG A 371 -0.38 6.77 -14.78
N SER A 372 0.50 6.32 -13.88
CA SER A 372 1.40 7.22 -13.16
C SER A 372 2.76 6.60 -12.89
N LEU A 373 3.77 7.45 -12.79
CA LEU A 373 5.12 7.11 -12.38
C LEU A 373 5.72 8.32 -11.66
N SER A 374 6.02 8.19 -10.37
CA SER A 374 6.58 9.30 -9.60
C SER A 374 7.61 8.80 -8.59
N GLY A 375 8.69 9.55 -8.40
CA GLY A 375 9.76 9.17 -7.51
C GLY A 375 11.04 9.96 -7.73
N TYR A 376 12.16 9.27 -7.60
CA TYR A 376 13.52 9.82 -7.63
C TYR A 376 14.34 9.19 -8.75
N VAL A 377 15.22 10.00 -9.34
CA VAL A 377 16.21 9.56 -10.32
C VAL A 377 17.51 10.31 -10.09
N THR A 378 18.64 9.64 -10.26
CA THR A 378 19.96 10.29 -10.27
C THR A 378 20.39 10.53 -11.69
N THR A 379 20.78 11.76 -12.02
CA THR A 379 21.26 12.16 -13.34
C THR A 379 22.64 11.59 -13.65
N ALA A 380 23.08 11.67 -14.90
CA ALA A 380 24.40 11.17 -15.33
C ALA A 380 25.58 11.90 -14.68
N ASP A 381 25.37 13.09 -14.13
CA ASP A 381 26.36 13.88 -13.37
C ASP A 381 26.12 13.83 -11.83
N GLY A 382 25.25 12.91 -11.35
CA GLY A 382 25.10 12.59 -9.93
C GLY A 382 24.06 13.44 -9.18
N GLU A 383 23.33 14.33 -9.82
CA GLU A 383 22.28 15.12 -9.20
C GLU A 383 21.00 14.27 -9.01
N ARG A 384 20.35 14.39 -7.86
CA ARG A 384 19.05 13.76 -7.64
C ARG A 384 17.94 14.67 -8.11
N LEU A 385 17.07 14.16 -8.96
CA LEU A 385 15.84 14.80 -9.37
C LEU A 385 14.64 14.10 -8.74
N ILE A 386 13.57 14.87 -8.51
CA ILE A 386 12.25 14.39 -8.16
C ILE A 386 11.35 14.59 -9.36
N PHE A 387 10.54 13.57 -9.68
CA PHE A 387 9.63 13.67 -10.81
C PHE A 387 8.26 13.08 -10.49
N SER A 388 7.23 13.62 -11.12
CA SER A 388 5.88 13.07 -11.17
C SER A 388 5.37 13.14 -12.59
N ILE A 389 4.91 11.99 -13.10
CA ILE A 389 4.33 11.82 -14.44
C ILE A 389 2.96 11.17 -14.24
N LEU A 390 1.90 11.88 -14.57
CA LEU A 390 0.52 11.42 -14.52
C LEU A 390 -0.09 11.52 -15.93
N ALA A 391 -0.76 10.46 -16.34
CA ALA A 391 -1.51 10.46 -17.60
C ALA A 391 -2.92 9.95 -17.35
N ASN A 392 -3.92 10.68 -17.82
CA ASN A 392 -5.32 10.29 -17.76
C ASN A 392 -5.99 10.39 -19.13
N ASN A 393 -6.99 9.55 -19.35
CA ASN A 393 -7.92 9.63 -20.48
C ASN A 393 -7.24 9.58 -21.86
N TRP A 394 -6.95 8.40 -22.32
CA TRP A 394 -6.40 8.14 -23.66
C TRP A 394 -7.21 7.08 -24.39
N SER A 395 -7.03 6.98 -25.70
CA SER A 395 -7.67 5.98 -26.57
C SER A 395 -6.72 4.96 -27.18
N THR A 396 -5.43 5.06 -26.86
CA THR A 396 -4.37 4.14 -27.35
C THR A 396 -4.17 2.99 -26.36
N PRO A 397 -3.42 1.93 -26.70
CA PRO A 397 -3.03 0.90 -25.74
C PRO A 397 -2.28 1.51 -24.53
N SER A 398 -2.62 1.06 -23.32
CA SER A 398 -2.00 1.54 -22.08
C SER A 398 -0.48 1.35 -22.03
N SER A 399 0.05 0.36 -22.77
CA SER A 399 1.49 0.12 -22.90
C SER A 399 2.22 1.29 -23.58
N ALA A 400 1.58 1.96 -24.53
CA ALA A 400 2.15 3.14 -25.19
C ALA A 400 2.34 4.29 -24.19
N VAL A 401 1.31 4.58 -23.37
CA VAL A 401 1.37 5.59 -22.29
C VAL A 401 2.46 5.23 -21.25
N THR A 402 2.54 3.96 -20.87
CA THR A 402 3.59 3.47 -19.96
C THR A 402 4.98 3.67 -20.58
N GLY A 403 5.13 3.36 -21.87
CA GLY A 403 6.38 3.54 -22.61
C GLY A 403 6.86 4.99 -22.65
N VAL A 404 5.96 5.97 -22.76
CA VAL A 404 6.31 7.40 -22.67
C VAL A 404 6.87 7.74 -21.28
N ALA A 405 6.23 7.29 -20.21
CA ALA A 405 6.72 7.53 -18.86
C ALA A 405 8.12 6.90 -18.63
N ASP A 406 8.38 5.71 -19.18
CA ASP A 406 9.68 5.04 -19.13
C ASP A 406 10.76 5.81 -19.90
N GLN A 407 10.43 6.30 -21.09
CA GLN A 407 11.35 7.09 -21.91
C GLN A 407 11.70 8.42 -21.24
N ILE A 408 10.73 9.09 -20.61
CA ILE A 408 10.99 10.30 -19.82
C ILE A 408 11.93 9.98 -18.67
N ALA A 409 11.64 8.93 -17.87
CA ALA A 409 12.48 8.53 -16.74
C ALA A 409 13.92 8.16 -17.18
N ALA A 410 14.07 7.48 -18.33
CA ALA A 410 15.39 7.18 -18.93
C ALA A 410 16.13 8.44 -19.38
N ALA A 411 15.41 9.40 -19.98
CA ALA A 411 15.99 10.69 -20.36
C ALA A 411 16.47 11.49 -19.14
N LEU A 412 15.73 11.45 -18.01
CA LEU A 412 16.17 12.06 -16.75
C LEU A 412 17.43 11.42 -16.20
N ALA A 413 17.54 10.08 -16.26
CA ALA A 413 18.73 9.36 -15.82
C ALA A 413 19.96 9.66 -16.69
N ALA A 414 19.75 9.92 -17.99
CA ALA A 414 20.80 10.32 -18.94
C ALA A 414 21.13 11.81 -18.89
N TYR A 415 20.30 12.63 -18.27
CA TYR A 415 20.44 14.09 -18.24
C TYR A 415 21.72 14.51 -17.51
N ARG A 416 22.31 15.63 -17.98
CA ARG A 416 23.42 16.34 -17.31
C ARG A 416 22.98 17.75 -17.01
N THR A 417 23.18 18.18 -15.77
CA THR A 417 22.83 19.54 -15.33
C THR A 417 23.83 20.60 -15.79
N HIS A 418 25.06 20.15 -16.15
CA HIS A 418 26.20 20.99 -16.57
C HIS A 418 26.82 20.51 -17.88
#